data_cd6477fecdd1b23f585a0fdce8e47828
#
_entry.id   cd6477fecdd1b23f585a0fdce8e47828
#
_cell.length_a   1.000
_cell.length_b   1.000
_cell.length_c   1.000
_cell.angle_alpha   90.00
_cell.angle_beta   90.00
_cell.angle_gamma   90.00
#
_symmetry.space_group_name_H-M   'P 1'
#
loop_
_entity.id
_entity.type
_entity.pdbx_description
1 polymer ?
#
loop_
_entity_poly.entity_id
_entity_poly.type
_entity_poly.pdbx_seq_one_letter_code
_entity_poly.pdbx_strand_id
1 'polypeptide(L)'
;MRRPRTERAYGPGFEKPKPGRKSVFGRGGDDSKGAREPRGDNWALEEVRGHLTFTSDRIIAWYLAEPQTWSFRAHSDLEALITDQASQLADLVGNTVHGRVTTRPYPVRHWAHAAFANAPDPQPGFEEMMARNQAHMAAHSQADKLVYYGVDLGRRDATVRTLAKFSASAAEREMAAISERLDTVNRVMSRPGFSARPAVGHDMEWMIARSLSLGAKIPVPEPGEAQQNFLDTDDMAEWFESVAWSAEPLAPTVQVTSSIGGRQETSHVCVLTVSRIGDIEVPETHAPWMAKTDALGFPVEWSFRVEPRSPEDVSREMASLTRRIDGQVSHWSEDHGKRPPKQLSRQAGRAADVEDEMRSEFTGLSTRTRGWYRIAVTGRSEAEALDKAQKVVDLYRPQIKITRQLGQYHLAREFVPGEPLASTAHARK
;
A
#
# COMPACT_ATOMS: atom_id res chain seq x y z
N MET A 1 -23.25 -34.90 -0.14
CA MET A 1 -22.94 -34.70 1.28
C MET A 1 -22.37 -33.31 1.43
N ARG A 2 -23.15 -32.35 1.93
CA ARG A 2 -22.69 -30.99 2.21
C ARG A 2 -21.74 -31.08 3.42
N ARG A 3 -20.49 -30.60 3.27
CA ARG A 3 -19.58 -30.45 4.40
C ARG A 3 -20.20 -29.47 5.40
N PRO A 4 -20.12 -29.72 6.70
CA PRO A 4 -20.61 -28.75 7.68
C PRO A 4 -19.85 -27.47 7.51
N ARG A 5 -20.54 -26.34 7.35
CA ARG A 5 -19.99 -25.00 7.47
C ARG A 5 -19.38 -24.91 8.87
N THR A 6 -18.06 -24.86 8.94
CA THR A 6 -17.38 -24.46 10.17
C THR A 6 -17.85 -23.05 10.51
N GLU A 7 -18.45 -22.88 11.68
CA GLU A 7 -18.74 -21.55 12.21
C GLU A 7 -17.43 -20.77 12.23
N ARG A 8 -17.37 -19.74 11.42
CA ARG A 8 -16.20 -18.85 11.37
C ARG A 8 -16.29 -17.95 12.59
N ALA A 9 -15.35 -18.09 13.51
CA ALA A 9 -15.19 -17.16 14.61
C ALA A 9 -14.62 -15.86 14.07
N TYR A 10 -15.46 -14.84 13.93
CA TYR A 10 -15.00 -13.48 13.80
C TYR A 10 -14.58 -13.00 15.20
N GLY A 11 -13.39 -12.42 15.31
CA GLY A 11 -12.95 -11.85 16.57
C GLY A 11 -13.74 -10.61 16.98
N PRO A 12 -13.58 -10.15 18.23
CA PRO A 12 -14.22 -8.93 18.70
C PRO A 12 -13.77 -7.73 17.86
N GLY A 13 -14.64 -7.23 17.04
CA GLY A 13 -14.40 -6.17 16.05
C GLY A 13 -14.69 -6.58 14.62
N PHE A 14 -14.83 -7.89 14.36
CA PHE A 14 -15.23 -8.46 13.08
C PHE A 14 -16.50 -9.31 13.23
N GLU A 15 -17.44 -8.85 14.05
CA GLU A 15 -18.73 -9.56 14.16
C GLU A 15 -19.44 -9.55 12.81
N LYS A 16 -19.85 -10.73 12.38
CA LYS A 16 -20.66 -10.91 11.18
C LYS A 16 -21.93 -10.08 11.30
N PRO A 17 -22.26 -9.21 10.33
CA PRO A 17 -23.53 -8.51 10.32
C PRO A 17 -24.66 -9.51 10.45
N LYS A 18 -25.57 -9.35 11.42
CA LYS A 18 -26.70 -10.26 11.62
C LYS A 18 -27.53 -10.28 10.35
N PRO A 19 -27.77 -11.45 9.74
CA PRO A 19 -28.65 -11.55 8.58
C PRO A 19 -30.05 -11.08 8.98
N GLY A 20 -30.53 -9.98 8.39
CA GLY A 20 -31.89 -9.51 8.59
C GLY A 20 -32.08 -8.04 8.97
N ARG A 21 -31.04 -7.25 9.21
CA ARG A 21 -31.21 -5.79 9.23
C ARG A 21 -31.24 -5.28 7.78
N LYS A 22 -32.46 -5.22 7.21
CA LYS A 22 -32.72 -4.40 6.01
C LYS A 22 -32.12 -3.01 6.28
N SER A 23 -31.30 -2.52 5.35
CA SER A 23 -30.71 -1.19 5.44
C SER A 23 -31.80 -0.19 5.78
N VAL A 24 -31.60 0.60 6.82
CA VAL A 24 -32.50 1.68 7.25
C VAL A 24 -32.37 2.90 6.30
N PHE A 25 -31.89 2.71 5.10
CA PHE A 25 -32.01 3.69 4.04
C PHE A 25 -33.33 3.49 3.32
N GLY A 26 -34.39 4.07 3.96
CA GLY A 26 -35.72 4.15 3.37
C GLY A 26 -35.66 4.79 2.00
N ARG A 27 -36.42 4.22 1.06
CA ARG A 27 -36.89 4.88 -0.13
C ARG A 27 -37.71 6.13 0.27
N GLY A 28 -37.02 7.23 0.46
CA GLY A 28 -37.57 8.58 0.41
C GLY A 28 -37.18 9.10 -0.97
N GLY A 29 -38.17 9.22 -1.86
CA GLY A 29 -37.96 9.88 -3.13
C GLY A 29 -37.67 11.36 -2.87
N ASP A 30 -36.49 11.80 -3.26
CA ASP A 30 -36.21 13.20 -3.55
C ASP A 30 -35.23 13.23 -4.73
N ASP A 31 -35.69 13.89 -5.79
CA ASP A 31 -34.98 14.01 -7.08
C ASP A 31 -33.80 14.99 -7.01
N SER A 32 -32.91 14.80 -6.07
CA SER A 32 -31.58 15.37 -6.16
C SER A 32 -30.72 14.44 -7.02
N LYS A 33 -30.20 14.93 -8.15
CA LYS A 33 -29.18 14.28 -8.99
C LYS A 33 -27.88 14.12 -8.20
N GLY A 34 -27.94 13.37 -7.08
CA GLY A 34 -26.79 12.98 -6.26
C GLY A 34 -25.91 12.01 -7.04
N ALA A 35 -24.62 12.18 -6.93
CA ALA A 35 -23.62 11.26 -7.44
C ALA A 35 -24.00 9.82 -7.01
N ARG A 36 -24.06 8.88 -7.97
CA ARG A 36 -24.33 7.48 -7.71
C ARG A 36 -23.30 6.98 -6.69
N GLU A 37 -23.77 6.56 -5.53
CA GLU A 37 -22.92 5.81 -4.60
C GLU A 37 -22.29 4.63 -5.34
N PRO A 38 -20.97 4.45 -5.24
CA PRO A 38 -20.33 3.28 -5.83
C PRO A 38 -20.90 2.04 -5.12
N ARG A 39 -21.57 1.18 -5.87
CA ARG A 39 -21.99 -0.12 -5.38
C ARG A 39 -20.75 -0.96 -5.08
N GLY A 40 -20.81 -1.79 -4.04
CA GLY A 40 -19.75 -2.71 -3.62
C GLY A 40 -19.19 -3.60 -4.73
N ASP A 41 -19.91 -3.74 -5.84
CA ASP A 41 -19.57 -4.55 -7.02
C ASP A 41 -18.37 -4.01 -7.85
N ASN A 42 -17.80 -2.86 -7.50
CA ASN A 42 -16.76 -2.19 -8.29
C ASN A 42 -15.33 -2.31 -7.71
N TRP A 43 -15.12 -3.09 -6.67
CA TRP A 43 -13.79 -3.34 -6.14
C TRP A 43 -13.04 -4.39 -6.99
N ALA A 44 -11.75 -4.16 -7.20
CA ALA A 44 -10.93 -5.10 -7.95
C ALA A 44 -10.60 -6.36 -7.15
N LEU A 45 -10.46 -6.25 -5.84
CA LEU A 45 -10.17 -7.36 -4.94
C LEU A 45 -11.39 -8.30 -4.84
N GLU A 46 -11.19 -9.58 -5.17
CA GLU A 46 -12.26 -10.60 -5.16
C GLU A 46 -12.06 -11.66 -4.08
N GLU A 47 -10.82 -12.04 -3.78
CA GLU A 47 -10.52 -13.20 -2.93
C GLU A 47 -9.14 -13.08 -2.28
N VAL A 48 -8.97 -13.73 -1.12
CA VAL A 48 -7.70 -13.87 -0.41
C VAL A 48 -7.42 -15.33 -0.09
N ARG A 49 -6.19 -15.80 -0.40
CA ARG A 49 -5.70 -17.15 -0.05
C ARG A 49 -4.30 -17.04 0.55
N GLY A 50 -4.19 -17.23 1.85
CA GLY A 50 -2.93 -17.02 2.57
C GLY A 50 -2.45 -15.58 2.40
N HIS A 51 -1.29 -15.39 1.76
CA HIS A 51 -0.72 -14.07 1.44
C HIS A 51 -1.00 -13.62 0.00
N LEU A 52 -1.89 -14.31 -0.71
CA LEU A 52 -2.25 -13.96 -2.08
C LEU A 52 -3.60 -13.24 -2.11
N THR A 53 -3.67 -12.15 -2.85
CA THR A 53 -4.93 -11.52 -3.23
C THR A 53 -5.19 -11.75 -4.71
N PHE A 54 -6.45 -12.03 -5.02
CA PHE A 54 -6.94 -12.25 -6.37
C PHE A 54 -7.86 -11.10 -6.74
N THR A 55 -7.52 -10.44 -7.84
CA THR A 55 -8.39 -9.45 -8.48
C THR A 55 -9.06 -10.06 -9.69
N SER A 56 -9.88 -9.28 -10.37
CA SER A 56 -10.53 -9.70 -11.61
C SER A 56 -9.54 -10.17 -12.70
N ASP A 57 -8.30 -9.66 -12.69
CA ASP A 57 -7.33 -9.92 -13.75
C ASP A 57 -5.88 -10.12 -13.26
N ARG A 58 -5.62 -10.08 -11.95
CA ARG A 58 -4.28 -10.19 -11.37
C ARG A 58 -4.24 -11.09 -10.15
N ILE A 59 -3.06 -11.65 -9.90
CA ILE A 59 -2.71 -12.34 -8.66
C ILE A 59 -1.53 -11.62 -8.04
N ILE A 60 -1.64 -11.27 -6.76
CA ILE A 60 -0.66 -10.44 -6.06
C ILE A 60 -0.25 -11.15 -4.78
N ALA A 61 1.05 -11.34 -4.58
CA ALA A 61 1.61 -11.88 -3.35
C ALA A 61 1.99 -10.75 -2.40
N TRP A 62 1.54 -10.83 -1.15
CA TRP A 62 1.76 -9.81 -0.13
C TRP A 62 2.77 -10.25 0.91
N TYR A 63 3.66 -9.33 1.25
CA TYR A 63 4.72 -9.53 2.21
C TYR A 63 4.72 -8.40 3.23
N LEU A 64 4.91 -8.74 4.48
CA LEU A 64 5.09 -7.79 5.58
C LEU A 64 6.58 -7.66 5.85
N ALA A 65 7.12 -6.45 5.70
CA ALA A 65 8.51 -6.17 6.01
C ALA A 65 8.75 -6.20 7.53
N GLU A 66 9.86 -6.80 7.93
CA GLU A 66 10.30 -6.74 9.31
C GLU A 66 10.84 -5.34 9.64
N PRO A 67 10.58 -4.82 10.83
CA PRO A 67 11.11 -3.53 11.24
C PRO A 67 12.63 -3.50 11.18
N GLN A 68 13.18 -2.54 10.44
CA GLN A 68 14.61 -2.30 10.38
C GLN A 68 14.96 -0.98 11.07
N THR A 69 15.93 -1.03 11.98
CA THR A 69 16.43 0.18 12.61
C THR A 69 17.23 0.98 11.58
N TRP A 70 16.95 2.27 11.47
CA TRP A 70 17.70 3.21 10.64
C TRP A 70 18.65 4.05 11.47
N SER A 71 18.14 4.58 12.58
CA SER A 71 18.89 5.41 13.51
C SER A 71 20.02 4.63 14.18
N PHE A 72 21.14 5.28 14.42
CA PHE A 72 22.34 4.73 15.08
C PHE A 72 23.07 3.62 14.31
N ARG A 73 22.78 3.40 13.03
CA ARG A 73 23.61 2.55 12.17
C ARG A 73 24.81 3.33 11.64
N ALA A 74 25.91 2.62 11.40
CA ALA A 74 27.03 3.17 10.64
C ALA A 74 26.59 3.51 9.22
N HIS A 75 27.21 4.53 8.62
CA HIS A 75 26.87 4.95 7.25
C HIS A 75 27.07 3.83 6.23
N SER A 76 28.16 3.05 6.37
CA SER A 76 28.42 1.88 5.56
C SER A 76 27.31 0.81 5.61
N ASP A 77 26.70 0.63 6.78
CA ASP A 77 25.60 -0.36 6.94
C ASP A 77 24.31 0.13 6.28
N LEU A 78 24.09 1.45 6.27
CA LEU A 78 22.97 2.05 5.55
C LEU A 78 23.18 1.97 4.04
N GLU A 79 24.40 2.22 3.55
CA GLU A 79 24.76 2.04 2.14
C GLU A 79 24.59 0.58 1.70
N ALA A 80 25.06 -0.37 2.50
CA ALA A 80 24.89 -1.80 2.22
C ALA A 80 23.41 -2.18 2.14
N LEU A 81 22.57 -1.72 3.08
CA LEU A 81 21.13 -1.98 3.08
C LEU A 81 20.45 -1.44 1.80
N ILE A 82 20.77 -0.20 1.40
CA ILE A 82 20.22 0.41 0.19
C ILE A 82 20.69 -0.35 -1.05
N THR A 83 21.97 -0.74 -1.09
CA THR A 83 22.54 -1.54 -2.18
C THR A 83 21.84 -2.87 -2.32
N ASP A 84 21.64 -3.58 -1.21
CA ASP A 84 20.92 -4.85 -1.17
C ASP A 84 19.48 -4.68 -1.66
N GLN A 85 18.79 -3.62 -1.21
CA GLN A 85 17.42 -3.33 -1.65
C GLN A 85 17.36 -2.99 -3.15
N ALA A 86 18.31 -2.21 -3.65
CA ALA A 86 18.39 -1.86 -5.07
C ALA A 86 18.63 -3.10 -5.94
N SER A 87 19.56 -3.98 -5.52
CA SER A 87 19.84 -5.26 -6.18
C SER A 87 18.60 -6.17 -6.22
N GLN A 88 17.88 -6.26 -5.10
CA GLN A 88 16.66 -7.08 -5.03
C GLN A 88 15.51 -6.50 -5.85
N LEU A 89 15.41 -5.17 -5.97
CA LEU A 89 14.48 -4.54 -6.90
C LEU A 89 14.82 -4.89 -8.36
N ALA A 90 16.10 -5.04 -8.70
CA ALA A 90 16.51 -5.49 -10.03
C ALA A 90 16.01 -6.91 -10.32
N ASP A 91 16.02 -7.80 -9.33
CA ASP A 91 15.47 -9.17 -9.45
C ASP A 91 13.95 -9.19 -9.66
N LEU A 92 13.26 -8.09 -9.36
CA LEU A 92 11.82 -7.92 -9.58
C LEU A 92 11.47 -7.26 -10.92
N VAL A 93 12.44 -7.06 -11.82
CA VAL A 93 12.15 -6.52 -13.17
C VAL A 93 11.11 -7.39 -13.88
N GLY A 94 10.11 -6.75 -14.45
CA GLY A 94 8.94 -7.41 -15.06
C GLY A 94 7.76 -7.62 -14.11
N ASN A 95 7.94 -7.39 -12.80
CA ASN A 95 6.87 -7.36 -11.83
C ASN A 95 6.55 -5.91 -11.44
N THR A 96 5.31 -5.64 -11.11
CA THR A 96 4.91 -4.37 -10.50
C THR A 96 4.71 -4.58 -9.01
N VAL A 97 5.21 -3.66 -8.20
CA VAL A 97 5.07 -3.71 -6.74
C VAL A 97 4.10 -2.64 -6.29
N HIS A 98 3.13 -3.02 -5.48
CA HIS A 98 2.25 -2.13 -4.73
C HIS A 98 2.69 -2.10 -3.27
N GLY A 99 3.20 -0.97 -2.81
CA GLY A 99 3.57 -0.82 -1.41
C GLY A 99 2.48 -0.13 -0.62
N ARG A 100 2.27 -0.60 0.60
CA ARG A 100 1.37 0.01 1.59
C ARG A 100 2.12 0.24 2.89
N VAL A 101 2.05 1.45 3.42
CA VAL A 101 2.52 1.75 4.77
C VAL A 101 1.33 2.20 5.59
N THR A 102 1.07 1.51 6.68
CA THR A 102 -0.09 1.75 7.54
C THR A 102 0.34 1.82 9.00
N THR A 103 -0.40 2.56 9.79
CA THR A 103 -0.15 2.71 11.22
C THR A 103 -1.19 1.93 12.01
N ARG A 104 -0.73 0.96 12.81
CA ARG A 104 -1.55 0.12 13.67
C ARG A 104 -1.34 0.52 15.14
N PRO A 105 -2.39 0.54 15.97
CA PRO A 105 -2.20 0.61 17.41
C PRO A 105 -1.28 -0.52 17.87
N TYR A 106 -0.32 -0.22 18.76
CA TYR A 106 0.61 -1.23 19.26
C TYR A 106 -0.17 -2.38 19.92
N PRO A 107 0.12 -3.65 19.59
CA PRO A 107 -0.63 -4.79 20.08
C PRO A 107 -0.21 -5.15 21.50
N VAL A 108 -0.54 -4.29 22.47
CA VAL A 108 -0.12 -4.39 23.87
C VAL A 108 -0.49 -5.74 24.50
N ARG A 109 -1.64 -6.31 24.13
CA ARG A 109 -2.08 -7.62 24.61
C ARG A 109 -1.23 -8.77 24.09
N HIS A 110 -0.84 -8.72 22.80
CA HIS A 110 0.07 -9.70 22.22
C HIS A 110 1.46 -9.65 22.91
N TRP A 111 1.97 -8.44 23.17
CA TRP A 111 3.20 -8.26 23.92
C TRP A 111 3.10 -8.88 25.31
N ALA A 112 2.02 -8.59 26.04
CA ALA A 112 1.81 -9.15 27.37
C ALA A 112 1.69 -10.69 27.35
N HIS A 113 0.91 -11.22 26.40
CA HIS A 113 0.77 -12.67 26.23
C HIS A 113 2.13 -13.34 25.94
N ALA A 114 2.94 -12.76 25.06
CA ALA A 114 4.28 -13.26 24.77
C ALA A 114 5.20 -13.18 26.03
N ALA A 115 5.10 -12.11 26.80
CA ALA A 115 5.88 -11.97 28.05
C ALA A 115 5.49 -13.05 29.08
N PHE A 116 4.19 -13.35 29.24
CA PHE A 116 3.73 -14.43 30.11
C PHE A 116 4.18 -15.81 29.61
N ALA A 117 4.10 -16.06 28.29
CA ALA A 117 4.57 -17.31 27.72
C ALA A 117 6.07 -17.57 27.93
N ASN A 118 6.87 -16.50 27.98
CA ASN A 118 8.32 -16.57 28.24
C ASN A 118 8.69 -16.55 29.73
N ALA A 119 7.73 -16.44 30.64
CA ALA A 119 7.93 -16.46 32.07
C ALA A 119 7.08 -17.58 32.72
N PRO A 120 7.43 -18.85 32.55
CA PRO A 120 6.60 -19.98 33.01
C PRO A 120 6.51 -20.05 34.54
N ASP A 121 7.46 -19.47 35.25
CA ASP A 121 7.45 -19.37 36.72
C ASP A 121 7.68 -17.90 37.15
N PRO A 122 6.65 -17.06 37.04
CA PRO A 122 6.78 -15.64 37.27
C PRO A 122 6.98 -15.36 38.77
N GLN A 123 7.93 -14.48 39.09
CA GLN A 123 8.18 -14.00 40.46
C GLN A 123 6.95 -13.23 40.99
N PRO A 124 6.76 -13.20 42.34
CA PRO A 124 5.70 -12.40 42.95
C PRO A 124 5.74 -10.93 42.48
N GLY A 125 4.60 -10.38 42.13
CA GLY A 125 4.48 -9.00 41.58
C GLY A 125 4.67 -8.87 40.10
N PHE A 126 4.98 -9.94 39.33
CA PHE A 126 5.11 -9.91 37.88
C PHE A 126 3.79 -9.52 37.21
N GLU A 127 2.67 -10.10 37.62
CA GLU A 127 1.33 -9.78 37.06
C GLU A 127 0.97 -8.31 37.27
N GLU A 128 1.23 -7.76 38.50
CA GLU A 128 0.97 -6.34 38.77
C GLU A 128 1.86 -5.42 37.91
N MET A 129 3.13 -5.78 37.75
CA MET A 129 4.05 -5.06 36.90
C MET A 129 3.58 -5.07 35.43
N MET A 130 3.15 -6.23 34.94
CA MET A 130 2.62 -6.38 33.59
C MET A 130 1.34 -5.56 33.37
N ALA A 131 0.41 -5.58 34.32
CA ALA A 131 -0.80 -4.78 34.26
C ALA A 131 -0.51 -3.27 34.21
N ARG A 132 0.46 -2.78 35.03
CA ARG A 132 0.92 -1.39 35.00
C ARG A 132 1.55 -1.02 33.66
N ASN A 133 2.41 -1.89 33.12
CA ASN A 133 3.04 -1.66 31.82
C ASN A 133 2.03 -1.64 30.69
N GLN A 134 1.04 -2.53 30.67
CA GLN A 134 -0.05 -2.52 29.72
C GLN A 134 -0.86 -1.21 29.77
N ALA A 135 -1.22 -0.77 30.98
CA ALA A 135 -1.96 0.48 31.18
C ALA A 135 -1.12 1.68 30.69
N HIS A 136 0.19 1.70 30.99
CA HIS A 136 1.10 2.73 30.54
C HIS A 136 1.21 2.78 29.01
N MET A 137 1.45 1.64 28.34
CA MET A 137 1.52 1.56 26.88
C MET A 137 0.21 1.98 26.21
N ALA A 138 -0.94 1.54 26.74
CA ALA A 138 -2.25 1.91 26.23
C ALA A 138 -2.51 3.42 26.38
N ALA A 139 -2.09 4.04 27.49
CA ALA A 139 -2.25 5.47 27.75
C ALA A 139 -1.39 6.34 26.81
N HIS A 140 -0.24 5.84 26.36
CA HIS A 140 0.68 6.58 25.49
C HIS A 140 0.41 6.39 23.99
N SER A 141 -0.69 5.72 23.65
CA SER A 141 -1.14 5.53 22.25
C SER A 141 -0.01 5.16 21.30
N GLN A 142 0.86 4.24 21.74
CA GLN A 142 1.94 3.75 20.89
C GLN A 142 1.39 3.12 19.61
N ALA A 143 2.09 3.27 18.52
CA ALA A 143 1.68 2.76 17.24
C ALA A 143 2.83 2.06 16.52
N ASP A 144 2.50 0.96 15.86
CA ASP A 144 3.39 0.25 14.94
C ASP A 144 3.19 0.78 13.53
N LYS A 145 4.29 0.98 12.82
CA LYS A 145 4.27 1.21 11.40
C LYS A 145 4.50 -0.11 10.66
N LEU A 146 3.53 -0.50 9.86
CA LEU A 146 3.57 -1.74 9.07
C LEU A 146 3.81 -1.40 7.62
N VAL A 147 4.79 -2.07 7.00
CA VAL A 147 5.14 -1.90 5.59
C VAL A 147 4.82 -3.18 4.85
N TYR A 148 3.90 -3.11 3.91
CA TYR A 148 3.50 -4.24 3.07
C TYR A 148 3.97 -4.03 1.63
N TYR A 149 4.43 -5.09 1.01
CA TYR A 149 4.77 -5.16 -0.40
C TYR A 149 3.90 -6.19 -1.11
N GLY A 150 3.07 -5.73 -2.03
CA GLY A 150 2.29 -6.59 -2.92
C GLY A 150 2.98 -6.71 -4.27
N VAL A 151 3.46 -7.89 -4.62
CA VAL A 151 4.15 -8.16 -5.88
C VAL A 151 3.20 -8.81 -6.87
N ASP A 152 3.03 -8.20 -8.04
CA ASP A 152 2.19 -8.73 -9.12
C ASP A 152 2.82 -9.99 -9.73
N LEU A 153 2.16 -11.13 -9.56
CA LEU A 153 2.58 -12.41 -10.12
C LEU A 153 2.12 -12.60 -11.58
N GLY A 154 1.33 -11.68 -12.10
CA GLY A 154 0.88 -11.66 -13.48
C GLY A 154 -0.63 -11.73 -13.65
N ARG A 155 -1.05 -11.89 -14.91
CA ARG A 155 -2.46 -11.90 -15.29
C ARG A 155 -3.12 -13.22 -14.89
N ARG A 156 -4.35 -13.09 -14.42
CA ARG A 156 -5.26 -14.18 -14.15
C ARG A 156 -6.04 -14.52 -15.43
N ASP A 157 -6.04 -15.77 -15.84
CA ASP A 157 -6.83 -16.23 -16.98
C ASP A 157 -8.32 -16.20 -16.63
N ALA A 158 -9.12 -15.50 -17.43
CA ALA A 158 -10.55 -15.36 -17.18
C ALA A 158 -11.31 -16.69 -17.22
N THR A 159 -10.86 -17.63 -18.06
CA THR A 159 -11.46 -18.96 -18.18
C THR A 159 -11.16 -19.79 -16.94
N VAL A 160 -9.89 -19.79 -16.51
CA VAL A 160 -9.44 -20.49 -15.30
C VAL A 160 -10.12 -19.89 -14.07
N ARG A 161 -10.25 -18.58 -13.99
CA ARG A 161 -10.98 -17.88 -12.91
C ARG A 161 -12.42 -18.36 -12.78
N THR A 162 -13.13 -18.45 -13.90
CA THR A 162 -14.54 -18.91 -13.91
C THR A 162 -14.65 -20.34 -13.46
N LEU A 163 -13.75 -21.21 -13.95
CA LEU A 163 -13.73 -22.63 -13.58
C LEU A 163 -13.29 -22.86 -12.14
N ALA A 164 -12.34 -22.06 -11.63
CA ALA A 164 -11.84 -22.17 -10.25
C ALA A 164 -12.93 -21.91 -9.20
N LYS A 165 -13.94 -21.12 -9.52
CA LYS A 165 -15.11 -20.91 -8.64
C LYS A 165 -15.93 -22.19 -8.42
N PHE A 166 -15.89 -23.13 -9.38
CA PHE A 166 -16.71 -24.34 -9.38
C PHE A 166 -15.91 -25.63 -9.25
N SER A 167 -14.59 -25.59 -9.36
CA SER A 167 -13.74 -26.78 -9.40
C SER A 167 -12.43 -26.58 -8.65
N ALA A 168 -12.18 -27.40 -7.62
CA ALA A 168 -10.91 -27.42 -6.88
C ALA A 168 -9.71 -27.69 -7.81
N SER A 169 -9.87 -28.58 -8.80
CA SER A 169 -8.78 -28.90 -9.76
C SER A 169 -8.42 -27.74 -10.69
N ALA A 170 -9.33 -26.80 -10.94
CA ALA A 170 -9.04 -25.60 -11.68
C ALA A 170 -8.30 -24.57 -10.81
N ALA A 171 -8.67 -24.47 -9.52
CA ALA A 171 -7.95 -23.65 -8.56
C ALA A 171 -6.51 -24.15 -8.34
N GLU A 172 -6.30 -25.46 -8.27
CA GLU A 172 -4.97 -26.08 -8.19
C GLU A 172 -4.11 -25.78 -9.43
N ARG A 173 -4.71 -25.83 -10.62
CA ARG A 173 -4.02 -25.46 -11.88
C ARG A 173 -3.65 -23.97 -11.93
N GLU A 174 -4.53 -23.10 -11.43
CA GLU A 174 -4.22 -21.67 -11.31
C GLU A 174 -3.01 -21.44 -10.40
N MET A 175 -2.97 -22.12 -9.25
CA MET A 175 -1.85 -22.06 -8.32
C MET A 175 -0.56 -22.67 -8.92
N ALA A 176 -0.64 -23.79 -9.60
CA ALA A 176 0.51 -24.40 -10.24
C ALA A 176 1.13 -23.51 -11.32
N ALA A 177 0.32 -22.76 -12.06
CA ALA A 177 0.80 -21.85 -13.10
C ALA A 177 1.63 -20.66 -12.55
N ILE A 178 1.43 -20.30 -11.29
CA ILE A 178 2.16 -19.19 -10.65
C ILE A 178 3.24 -19.64 -9.66
N SER A 179 3.33 -20.94 -9.35
CA SER A 179 4.17 -21.46 -8.27
C SER A 179 5.65 -21.09 -8.44
N GLU A 180 6.22 -21.29 -9.64
CA GLU A 180 7.63 -20.95 -9.91
C GLU A 180 7.91 -19.46 -9.71
N ARG A 181 6.99 -18.62 -10.19
CA ARG A 181 7.09 -17.15 -10.02
C ARG A 181 6.96 -16.75 -8.56
N LEU A 182 6.03 -17.38 -7.85
CA LEU A 182 5.83 -17.18 -6.42
C LEU A 182 7.09 -17.57 -5.62
N ASP A 183 7.70 -18.72 -5.92
CA ASP A 183 8.93 -19.17 -5.26
C ASP A 183 10.10 -18.21 -5.52
N THR A 184 10.18 -17.66 -6.73
CA THR A 184 11.20 -16.66 -7.06
C THR A 184 10.99 -15.38 -6.25
N VAL A 185 9.76 -14.87 -6.19
CA VAL A 185 9.43 -13.67 -5.43
C VAL A 185 9.64 -13.91 -3.92
N ASN A 186 9.24 -15.05 -3.38
CA ASN A 186 9.48 -15.43 -1.98
C ASN A 186 10.96 -15.33 -1.62
N ARG A 187 11.84 -15.86 -2.49
CA ARG A 187 13.31 -15.79 -2.28
C ARG A 187 13.84 -14.36 -2.32
N VAL A 188 13.32 -13.52 -3.19
CA VAL A 188 13.75 -12.11 -3.27
C VAL A 188 13.28 -11.35 -2.03
N MET A 189 12.03 -11.50 -1.64
CA MET A 189 11.43 -10.76 -0.53
C MET A 189 12.02 -11.13 0.84
N SER A 190 12.49 -12.38 1.01
CA SER A 190 13.10 -12.83 2.26
C SER A 190 14.56 -12.40 2.46
N ARG A 191 15.22 -11.84 1.44
CA ARG A 191 16.61 -11.38 1.54
C ARG A 191 16.76 -10.11 2.38
N PRO A 192 17.97 -9.76 2.86
CA PRO A 192 18.21 -8.65 3.80
C PRO A 192 17.69 -7.28 3.36
N GLY A 193 17.68 -6.95 2.05
CA GLY A 193 17.22 -5.64 1.57
C GLY A 193 15.73 -5.38 1.82
N PHE A 194 14.87 -6.40 1.62
CA PHE A 194 13.45 -6.31 1.97
C PHE A 194 13.16 -6.86 3.36
N SER A 195 13.84 -7.93 3.78
CA SER A 195 13.60 -8.63 5.05
C SER A 195 12.10 -8.83 5.32
N ALA A 196 11.39 -9.35 4.34
CA ALA A 196 9.95 -9.45 4.40
C ALA A 196 9.49 -10.91 4.40
N ARG A 197 8.47 -11.19 5.20
CA ARG A 197 7.80 -12.48 5.29
C ARG A 197 6.43 -12.45 4.63
N PRO A 198 5.87 -13.58 4.19
CA PRO A 198 4.49 -13.63 3.72
C PRO A 198 3.52 -13.05 4.75
N ALA A 199 2.64 -12.14 4.31
CA ALA A 199 1.60 -11.55 5.13
C ALA A 199 0.39 -12.47 5.17
N VAL A 200 0.14 -13.16 6.28
CA VAL A 200 -0.92 -14.16 6.42
C VAL A 200 -1.84 -13.86 7.59
N GLY A 201 -3.06 -14.40 7.57
CA GLY A 201 -4.03 -14.29 8.66
C GLY A 201 -4.27 -12.83 9.06
N HIS A 202 -4.02 -12.50 10.32
CA HIS A 202 -4.26 -11.18 10.87
C HIS A 202 -3.50 -10.04 10.15
N ASP A 203 -2.36 -10.31 9.52
CA ASP A 203 -1.66 -9.29 8.74
C ASP A 203 -2.48 -8.87 7.51
N MET A 204 -3.08 -9.85 6.81
CA MET A 204 -3.94 -9.61 5.65
C MET A 204 -5.26 -8.96 6.05
N GLU A 205 -5.90 -9.48 7.10
CA GLU A 205 -7.14 -8.92 7.66
C GLU A 205 -6.94 -7.45 8.04
N TRP A 206 -5.87 -7.15 8.79
CA TRP A 206 -5.53 -5.78 9.15
C TRP A 206 -5.33 -4.89 7.94
N MET A 207 -4.51 -5.31 6.97
CA MET A 207 -4.18 -4.52 5.80
C MET A 207 -5.43 -4.17 4.98
N ILE A 208 -6.33 -5.14 4.79
CA ILE A 208 -7.56 -4.96 4.02
C ILE A 208 -8.54 -4.07 4.79
N ALA A 209 -8.83 -4.41 6.05
CA ALA A 209 -9.73 -3.63 6.90
C ALA A 209 -9.28 -2.16 6.99
N ARG A 210 -7.99 -1.94 7.24
CA ARG A 210 -7.42 -0.59 7.33
C ARG A 210 -7.51 0.17 6.01
N SER A 211 -7.30 -0.51 4.90
CA SER A 211 -7.36 0.10 3.57
C SER A 211 -8.77 0.47 3.14
N LEU A 212 -9.76 -0.32 3.53
CA LEU A 212 -11.18 -0.03 3.29
C LEU A 212 -11.73 1.06 4.23
N SER A 213 -11.18 1.15 5.44
CA SER A 213 -11.68 2.00 6.53
C SER A 213 -10.68 3.10 6.89
N LEU A 214 -10.14 3.79 5.89
CA LEU A 214 -9.14 4.84 6.09
C LEU A 214 -9.63 5.87 7.13
N GLY A 215 -8.88 6.03 8.23
CA GLY A 215 -9.17 6.95 9.32
C GLY A 215 -10.07 6.42 10.42
N ALA A 216 -10.82 5.33 10.20
CA ALA A 216 -11.59 4.69 11.25
C ALA A 216 -10.69 3.87 12.20
N LYS A 217 -11.16 3.66 13.42
CA LYS A 217 -10.49 2.80 14.38
C LYS A 217 -10.79 1.34 14.07
N ILE A 218 -9.74 0.59 13.76
CA ILE A 218 -9.83 -0.85 13.55
C ILE A 218 -9.23 -1.52 14.80
N PRO A 219 -9.95 -2.48 15.42
CA PRO A 219 -9.41 -3.22 16.54
C PRO A 219 -8.23 -4.10 16.08
N VAL A 220 -7.24 -4.22 16.95
CA VAL A 220 -6.18 -5.22 16.77
C VAL A 220 -6.72 -6.56 17.24
N PRO A 221 -6.56 -7.66 16.47
CA PRO A 221 -7.01 -8.99 16.88
C PRO A 221 -6.45 -9.40 18.24
N GLU A 222 -7.20 -10.19 19.01
CA GLU A 222 -6.77 -10.66 20.32
C GLU A 222 -5.75 -11.82 20.21
N PRO A 223 -4.83 -11.98 21.19
CA PRO A 223 -3.96 -13.14 21.24
C PRO A 223 -4.75 -14.45 21.29
N GLY A 224 -4.38 -15.40 20.41
CA GLY A 224 -5.06 -16.69 20.31
C GLY A 224 -6.37 -16.68 19.52
N GLU A 225 -6.76 -15.54 18.98
CA GLU A 225 -7.90 -15.44 18.05
C GLU A 225 -7.63 -16.22 16.76
N ALA A 226 -8.69 -16.86 16.23
CA ALA A 226 -8.57 -17.64 15.02
C ALA A 226 -8.23 -16.74 13.82
N GLN A 227 -7.20 -17.16 13.07
CA GLN A 227 -6.76 -16.45 11.87
C GLN A 227 -7.51 -16.97 10.64
N GLN A 228 -7.98 -16.06 9.80
CA GLN A 228 -8.56 -16.39 8.52
C GLN A 228 -7.50 -16.31 7.42
N ASN A 229 -7.13 -17.46 6.87
CA ASN A 229 -6.20 -17.53 5.74
C ASN A 229 -6.90 -17.62 4.38
N PHE A 230 -8.21 -17.59 4.37
CA PHE A 230 -9.03 -17.69 3.17
C PHE A 230 -10.29 -16.84 3.33
N LEU A 231 -10.46 -15.88 2.41
CA LEU A 231 -11.65 -15.05 2.28
C LEU A 231 -12.14 -15.20 0.83
N ASP A 232 -13.30 -15.79 0.65
CA ASP A 232 -13.88 -15.94 -0.68
C ASP A 232 -14.60 -14.65 -1.14
N THR A 233 -15.17 -14.71 -2.33
CA THR A 233 -15.88 -13.57 -2.92
C THR A 233 -17.06 -13.11 -2.06
N ASP A 234 -17.75 -14.04 -1.38
CA ASP A 234 -18.90 -13.71 -0.53
C ASP A 234 -18.43 -13.02 0.76
N ASP A 235 -17.33 -13.51 1.37
CA ASP A 235 -16.71 -12.87 2.53
C ASP A 235 -16.24 -11.45 2.19
N MET A 236 -15.61 -11.28 1.02
CA MET A 236 -15.17 -9.96 0.57
C MET A 236 -16.33 -9.02 0.30
N ALA A 237 -17.45 -9.52 -0.23
CA ALA A 237 -18.65 -8.72 -0.42
C ALA A 237 -19.21 -8.20 0.92
N GLU A 238 -19.24 -9.05 1.97
CA GLU A 238 -19.65 -8.64 3.32
C GLU A 238 -18.75 -7.49 3.86
N TRP A 239 -17.45 -7.54 3.59
CA TRP A 239 -16.53 -6.47 3.98
C TRP A 239 -16.79 -5.16 3.21
N PHE A 240 -17.03 -5.26 1.89
CA PHE A 240 -17.33 -4.09 1.06
C PHE A 240 -18.67 -3.45 1.42
N GLU A 241 -19.69 -4.24 1.82
CA GLU A 241 -20.96 -3.72 2.32
C GLU A 241 -20.81 -3.00 3.67
N SER A 242 -19.76 -3.29 4.43
CA SER A 242 -19.46 -2.66 5.70
C SER A 242 -18.86 -1.26 5.57
N VAL A 243 -18.56 -0.80 4.34
CA VAL A 243 -17.95 0.50 4.06
C VAL A 243 -18.72 1.26 2.99
N ALA A 244 -18.79 2.58 3.14
CA ALA A 244 -19.33 3.49 2.14
C ALA A 244 -18.38 4.66 1.91
N TRP A 245 -18.05 4.92 0.65
CA TRP A 245 -17.16 5.99 0.25
C TRP A 245 -17.90 7.01 -0.63
N SER A 246 -17.77 8.30 -0.31
CA SER A 246 -18.32 9.34 -1.17
C SER A 246 -17.56 9.45 -2.48
N ALA A 247 -18.26 9.57 -3.59
CA ALA A 247 -17.67 9.61 -4.95
C ALA A 247 -17.78 10.99 -5.61
N GLU A 248 -17.85 12.07 -4.85
CA GLU A 248 -17.97 13.43 -5.40
C GLU A 248 -16.69 13.83 -6.16
N PRO A 249 -16.77 14.08 -7.49
CA PRO A 249 -15.58 14.25 -8.33
C PRO A 249 -14.71 15.46 -7.98
N LEU A 250 -15.32 16.53 -7.45
CA LEU A 250 -14.64 17.79 -7.12
C LEU A 250 -14.42 17.99 -5.64
N ALA A 251 -14.89 17.07 -4.79
CA ALA A 251 -14.67 17.16 -3.36
C ALA A 251 -13.17 17.15 -3.03
N PRO A 252 -12.71 17.98 -2.09
CA PRO A 252 -11.32 18.03 -1.70
C PRO A 252 -10.89 16.85 -0.81
N THR A 253 -11.84 16.07 -0.33
CA THR A 253 -11.66 14.85 0.48
C THR A 253 -12.66 13.79 0.08
N VAL A 254 -12.39 12.55 0.47
CA VAL A 254 -13.36 11.45 0.42
C VAL A 254 -13.92 11.24 1.81
N GLN A 255 -15.23 11.19 1.94
CA GLN A 255 -15.85 10.74 3.17
C GLN A 255 -15.92 9.21 3.16
N VAL A 256 -15.35 8.60 4.17
CA VAL A 256 -15.33 7.15 4.39
C VAL A 256 -16.16 6.86 5.64
N THR A 257 -17.20 6.08 5.49
CA THR A 257 -18.00 5.55 6.60
C THR A 257 -17.78 4.05 6.69
N SER A 258 -17.39 3.55 7.85
CA SER A 258 -17.08 2.15 8.08
C SER A 258 -17.78 1.63 9.32
N SER A 259 -18.29 0.40 9.23
CA SER A 259 -18.78 -0.40 10.36
C SER A 259 -17.87 -1.57 10.69
N ILE A 260 -16.73 -1.69 10.02
CA ILE A 260 -15.69 -2.68 10.35
C ILE A 260 -15.20 -2.35 11.77
N GLY A 261 -15.27 -3.34 12.68
CA GLY A 261 -14.96 -3.08 14.10
C GLY A 261 -16.19 -2.91 14.98
N GLY A 262 -17.38 -3.17 14.44
CA GLY A 262 -18.65 -3.23 15.18
C GLY A 262 -19.28 -1.89 15.53
N ARG A 263 -18.59 -0.76 15.24
CA ARG A 263 -19.10 0.59 15.42
C ARG A 263 -19.00 1.37 14.13
N GLN A 264 -20.08 2.07 13.79
CA GLN A 264 -20.04 2.96 12.63
C GLN A 264 -19.23 4.20 12.95
N GLU A 265 -18.19 4.43 12.16
CA GLU A 265 -17.33 5.61 12.21
C GLU A 265 -17.25 6.27 10.84
N THR A 266 -17.17 7.59 10.84
CA THR A 266 -17.01 8.39 9.61
C THR A 266 -15.74 9.22 9.72
N SER A 267 -14.95 9.20 8.65
CA SER A 267 -13.72 9.96 8.52
C SER A 267 -13.68 10.70 7.18
N HIS A 268 -12.92 11.79 7.11
CA HIS A 268 -12.59 12.50 5.89
C HIS A 268 -11.15 12.22 5.51
N VAL A 269 -10.92 11.76 4.27
CA VAL A 269 -9.61 11.35 3.76
C VAL A 269 -9.17 12.34 2.70
N CYS A 270 -8.01 12.96 2.89
CA CYS A 270 -7.34 13.77 1.88
C CYS A 270 -6.12 13.03 1.35
N VAL A 271 -6.09 12.79 0.04
CA VAL A 271 -4.99 12.12 -0.63
C VAL A 271 -4.11 13.12 -1.35
N LEU A 272 -2.84 13.06 -1.05
CA LEU A 272 -1.77 13.85 -1.65
C LEU A 272 -0.94 12.98 -2.60
N THR A 273 -0.39 13.62 -3.62
CA THR A 273 0.49 12.98 -4.62
C THR A 273 1.88 13.57 -4.51
N VAL A 274 2.90 12.72 -4.46
CA VAL A 274 4.28 13.13 -4.65
C VAL A 274 4.49 13.42 -6.14
N SER A 275 4.52 14.70 -6.49
CA SER A 275 4.62 15.15 -7.89
C SER A 275 6.05 15.20 -8.40
N ARG A 276 6.99 15.45 -7.50
CA ARG A 276 8.43 15.52 -7.83
C ARG A 276 9.25 15.30 -6.58
N ILE A 277 10.23 14.43 -6.69
CA ILE A 277 11.32 14.26 -5.73
C ILE A 277 12.49 15.06 -6.26
N GLY A 278 13.03 15.97 -5.45
CA GLY A 278 14.24 16.74 -5.77
C GLY A 278 15.50 15.94 -5.48
N ASP A 279 16.61 16.62 -5.40
CA ASP A 279 17.86 15.98 -5.01
C ASP A 279 17.80 15.65 -3.52
N ILE A 280 17.86 14.37 -3.19
CA ILE A 280 17.88 13.83 -1.83
C ILE A 280 19.20 13.11 -1.66
N GLU A 281 19.89 13.38 -0.57
CA GLU A 281 21.08 12.63 -0.18
C GLU A 281 20.67 11.19 0.20
N VAL A 282 21.37 10.20 -0.33
CA VAL A 282 21.10 8.78 -0.08
C VAL A 282 22.43 8.11 0.31
N PRO A 283 22.50 7.45 1.49
CA PRO A 283 21.46 7.34 2.52
C PRO A 283 21.23 8.65 3.28
N GLU A 284 19.96 8.91 3.64
CA GLU A 284 19.64 10.06 4.49
C GLU A 284 20.11 9.78 5.92
N THR A 285 20.78 10.77 6.53
CA THR A 285 21.47 10.63 7.82
C THR A 285 20.52 10.30 8.98
N HIS A 286 19.33 10.89 8.99
CA HIS A 286 18.43 10.82 10.15
C HIS A 286 17.27 9.85 9.95
N ALA A 287 16.62 9.89 8.81
CA ALA A 287 15.51 9.02 8.47
C ALA A 287 15.29 9.02 6.96
N PRO A 288 14.86 7.88 6.37
CA PRO A 288 14.41 7.84 4.99
C PRO A 288 13.31 8.87 4.75
N TRP A 289 13.27 9.46 3.55
CA TRP A 289 12.34 10.55 3.23
C TRP A 289 10.86 10.21 3.51
N MET A 290 10.45 8.96 3.31
CA MET A 290 9.08 8.52 3.65
C MET A 290 8.83 8.52 5.16
N ALA A 291 9.83 8.23 5.97
CA ALA A 291 9.69 8.18 7.42
C ALA A 291 9.65 9.57 8.07
N LYS A 292 9.95 10.65 7.35
CA LYS A 292 9.80 12.03 7.87
C LYS A 292 8.40 12.32 8.40
N THR A 293 7.37 11.64 7.86
CA THR A 293 5.99 11.77 8.37
C THR A 293 5.82 11.29 9.81
N ASP A 294 6.77 10.53 10.36
CA ASP A 294 6.72 10.06 11.76
C ASP A 294 6.91 11.20 12.77
N ALA A 295 7.49 12.32 12.32
CA ALA A 295 7.59 13.55 13.11
C ALA A 295 6.25 14.29 13.27
N LEU A 296 5.21 13.92 12.51
CA LEU A 296 3.89 14.50 12.63
C LEU A 296 3.13 13.90 13.81
N GLY A 297 2.40 14.69 14.56
CA GLY A 297 1.61 14.24 15.70
C GLY A 297 0.31 13.49 15.32
N PHE A 298 0.22 12.93 14.13
CA PHE A 298 -0.93 12.18 13.63
C PHE A 298 -0.50 11.10 12.63
N PRO A 299 -1.26 10.00 12.50
CA PRO A 299 -0.93 8.92 11.59
C PRO A 299 -1.06 9.35 10.12
N VAL A 300 -0.15 8.84 9.30
CA VAL A 300 -0.10 9.05 7.87
C VAL A 300 -0.01 7.69 7.18
N GLU A 301 -0.82 7.49 6.16
CA GLU A 301 -0.84 6.28 5.36
C GLU A 301 -0.14 6.51 4.02
N TRP A 302 0.62 5.52 3.56
CA TRP A 302 1.24 5.56 2.24
C TRP A 302 0.70 4.46 1.35
N SER A 303 0.55 4.79 0.08
CA SER A 303 0.41 3.83 -1.00
C SER A 303 1.36 4.22 -2.13
N PHE A 304 2.09 3.26 -2.67
CA PHE A 304 2.96 3.50 -3.80
C PHE A 304 2.93 2.33 -4.77
N ARG A 305 3.11 2.65 -6.04
CA ARG A 305 3.29 1.66 -7.09
C ARG A 305 4.64 1.90 -7.72
N VAL A 306 5.46 0.86 -7.79
CA VAL A 306 6.75 0.91 -8.45
C VAL A 306 6.89 -0.26 -9.41
N GLU A 307 7.49 0.01 -10.55
CA GLU A 307 7.80 -0.93 -11.61
C GLU A 307 9.29 -0.85 -11.86
N PRO A 308 10.08 -1.82 -11.38
CA PRO A 308 11.50 -1.90 -11.68
C PRO A 308 11.72 -2.06 -13.19
N ARG A 309 12.68 -1.32 -13.74
CA ARG A 309 12.95 -1.26 -15.17
C ARG A 309 14.28 -1.92 -15.49
N SER A 310 14.32 -2.70 -16.57
CA SER A 310 15.59 -3.24 -17.04
C SER A 310 16.53 -2.14 -17.53
N PRO A 311 17.85 -2.31 -17.41
CA PRO A 311 18.83 -1.37 -17.96
C PRO A 311 18.61 -1.11 -19.45
N GLU A 312 18.25 -2.15 -20.23
CA GLU A 312 18.01 -2.06 -21.66
C GLU A 312 16.77 -1.20 -21.99
N ASP A 313 15.70 -1.33 -21.19
CA ASP A 313 14.49 -0.52 -21.37
C ASP A 313 14.76 0.96 -21.04
N VAL A 314 15.51 1.22 -19.97
CA VAL A 314 15.91 2.57 -19.58
C VAL A 314 16.80 3.19 -20.65
N SER A 315 17.81 2.47 -21.16
CA SER A 315 18.69 2.94 -22.22
C SER A 315 17.93 3.27 -23.50
N ARG A 316 16.98 2.42 -23.91
CA ARG A 316 16.12 2.69 -25.06
C ARG A 316 15.24 3.93 -24.87
N GLU A 317 14.68 4.11 -23.67
CA GLU A 317 13.87 5.28 -23.33
C GLU A 317 14.72 6.56 -23.35
N MET A 318 15.93 6.53 -22.77
CA MET A 318 16.86 7.66 -22.77
C MET A 318 17.32 8.01 -24.19
N ALA A 319 17.71 7.04 -25.01
CA ALA A 319 18.08 7.28 -26.40
C ALA A 319 16.92 7.87 -27.23
N SER A 320 15.67 7.48 -26.94
CA SER A 320 14.48 8.05 -27.57
C SER A 320 14.24 9.50 -27.10
N LEU A 321 14.44 9.77 -25.81
CA LEU A 321 14.31 11.12 -25.24
C LEU A 321 15.38 12.05 -25.83
N THR A 322 16.64 11.62 -25.86
CA THR A 322 17.76 12.40 -26.43
C THR A 322 17.49 12.75 -27.87
N ARG A 323 17.12 11.78 -28.73
CA ARG A 323 16.75 12.06 -30.14
C ARG A 323 15.63 13.08 -30.26
N ARG A 324 14.62 13.03 -29.38
CA ARG A 324 13.53 14.01 -29.38
C ARG A 324 13.99 15.40 -28.98
N ILE A 325 14.88 15.49 -28.00
CA ILE A 325 15.47 16.78 -27.56
C ILE A 325 16.33 17.35 -28.67
N ASP A 326 17.19 16.54 -29.29
CA ASP A 326 18.05 16.97 -30.41
C ASP A 326 17.21 17.47 -31.59
N GLY A 327 16.12 16.77 -31.95
CA GLY A 327 15.19 17.25 -32.97
C GLY A 327 14.56 18.61 -32.59
N GLN A 328 14.22 18.83 -31.31
CA GLN A 328 13.70 20.11 -30.85
C GLN A 328 14.78 21.20 -30.87
N VAL A 329 16.01 20.87 -30.51
CA VAL A 329 17.17 21.82 -30.55
C VAL A 329 17.47 22.23 -31.99
N SER A 330 17.50 21.26 -32.94
CA SER A 330 17.69 21.54 -34.37
C SER A 330 16.59 22.44 -34.94
N HIS A 331 15.33 22.12 -34.65
CA HIS A 331 14.19 22.95 -35.05
C HIS A 331 14.32 24.41 -34.53
N TRP A 332 14.72 24.60 -33.26
CA TRP A 332 14.91 25.94 -32.71
C TRP A 332 16.07 26.70 -33.36
N SER A 333 17.18 26.02 -33.69
CA SER A 333 18.35 26.64 -34.32
C SER A 333 18.14 26.92 -35.82
N GLU A 334 17.54 25.99 -36.54
CA GLU A 334 17.34 26.05 -38.00
C GLU A 334 16.16 26.94 -38.39
N ASP A 335 15.01 26.79 -37.73
CA ASP A 335 13.80 27.52 -38.12
C ASP A 335 13.70 28.91 -37.48
N HIS A 336 14.30 29.12 -36.31
CA HIS A 336 14.15 30.37 -35.59
C HIS A 336 15.46 31.17 -35.42
N GLY A 337 16.62 30.60 -35.77
CA GLY A 337 17.94 31.23 -35.60
C GLY A 337 18.21 31.63 -34.14
N LYS A 338 17.51 31.06 -33.17
CA LYS A 338 17.60 31.39 -31.74
C LYS A 338 18.24 30.26 -30.95
N ARG A 339 18.91 30.63 -29.87
CA ARG A 339 19.40 29.60 -28.91
C ARG A 339 18.25 28.81 -28.32
N PRO A 340 18.38 27.49 -28.22
CA PRO A 340 17.37 26.65 -27.60
C PRO A 340 17.14 27.06 -26.13
N PRO A 341 15.91 26.89 -25.61
CA PRO A 341 15.60 27.17 -24.22
C PRO A 341 16.54 26.41 -23.27
N LYS A 342 17.05 27.09 -22.23
CA LYS A 342 17.93 26.46 -21.20
C LYS A 342 17.32 25.18 -20.59
N GLN A 343 16.01 25.05 -20.65
CA GLN A 343 15.29 23.89 -20.15
C GLN A 343 15.56 22.63 -20.98
N LEU A 344 15.67 22.76 -22.30
CA LEU A 344 16.02 21.65 -23.20
C LEU A 344 17.47 21.18 -22.97
N SER A 345 18.42 22.11 -22.83
CA SER A 345 19.81 21.76 -22.52
C SER A 345 19.96 21.04 -21.18
N ARG A 346 19.16 21.44 -20.16
CA ARG A 346 19.16 20.76 -18.87
C ARG A 346 18.53 19.35 -18.94
N GLN A 347 17.51 19.18 -19.79
CA GLN A 347 16.91 17.86 -20.02
C GLN A 347 17.86 16.93 -20.75
N ALA A 348 18.60 17.45 -21.74
CA ALA A 348 19.63 16.70 -22.45
C ALA A 348 20.75 16.25 -21.50
N GLY A 349 21.27 17.17 -20.67
CA GLY A 349 22.27 16.83 -19.64
C GLY A 349 21.81 15.70 -18.72
N ARG A 350 20.62 15.83 -18.16
CA ARG A 350 20.08 14.76 -17.30
C ARG A 350 19.89 13.41 -18.00
N ALA A 351 19.51 13.43 -19.27
CA ALA A 351 19.38 12.18 -20.03
C ALA A 351 20.74 11.52 -20.26
N ALA A 352 21.78 12.34 -20.53
CA ALA A 352 23.15 11.86 -20.67
C ALA A 352 23.69 11.31 -19.33
N ASP A 353 23.49 12.02 -18.22
CA ASP A 353 23.90 11.57 -16.89
C ASP A 353 23.29 10.19 -16.55
N VAL A 354 21.99 9.99 -16.86
CA VAL A 354 21.32 8.69 -16.66
C VAL A 354 21.91 7.62 -17.58
N GLU A 355 22.20 7.95 -18.83
CA GLU A 355 22.77 7.00 -19.78
C GLU A 355 24.20 6.58 -19.35
N ASP A 356 25.02 7.50 -18.87
CA ASP A 356 26.37 7.23 -18.36
C ASP A 356 26.30 6.38 -17.07
N GLU A 357 25.37 6.66 -16.18
CA GLU A 357 25.13 5.85 -14.98
C GLU A 357 24.73 4.41 -15.35
N MET A 358 23.88 4.23 -16.36
CA MET A 358 23.45 2.89 -16.82
C MET A 358 24.54 2.11 -17.54
N ARG A 359 25.56 2.79 -18.09
CA ARG A 359 26.71 2.15 -18.73
C ARG A 359 27.84 1.81 -17.76
N SER A 360 27.80 2.37 -16.55
CA SER A 360 28.82 2.08 -15.54
C SER A 360 28.78 0.62 -15.12
N GLU A 361 29.93 0.03 -14.78
CA GLU A 361 30.04 -1.37 -14.31
C GLU A 361 29.29 -1.64 -13.01
N PHE A 362 28.84 -0.58 -12.34
CA PHE A 362 28.03 -0.62 -11.12
C PHE A 362 26.50 -0.65 -11.38
N THR A 363 26.08 -1.14 -12.54
CA THR A 363 24.65 -1.16 -12.94
C THR A 363 23.73 -1.93 -11.99
N GLY A 364 24.25 -2.82 -11.15
CA GLY A 364 23.48 -3.48 -10.10
C GLY A 364 23.03 -2.55 -8.95
N LEU A 365 23.63 -1.36 -8.82
CA LEU A 365 23.36 -0.41 -7.74
C LEU A 365 22.31 0.66 -8.13
N SER A 366 21.99 0.81 -9.41
CA SER A 366 21.10 1.87 -9.92
C SER A 366 19.84 1.32 -10.59
N THR A 367 19.06 0.54 -9.87
CA THR A 367 17.76 0.08 -10.40
C THR A 367 16.82 1.25 -10.55
N ARG A 368 16.44 1.55 -11.79
CA ARG A 368 15.45 2.59 -12.08
C ARG A 368 14.05 2.03 -11.88
N THR A 369 13.19 2.84 -11.31
CA THR A 369 11.79 2.51 -11.10
C THR A 369 10.88 3.53 -11.76
N ARG A 370 9.76 3.06 -12.26
CA ARG A 370 8.65 3.91 -12.71
C ARG A 370 7.48 3.72 -11.77
N GLY A 371 6.82 4.79 -11.38
CA GLY A 371 5.68 4.65 -10.49
C GLY A 371 5.19 5.97 -9.91
N TRP A 372 4.46 5.86 -8.81
CA TRP A 372 3.91 6.99 -8.09
C TRP A 372 3.83 6.70 -6.59
N TYR A 373 3.74 7.77 -5.80
CA TYR A 373 3.57 7.73 -4.36
C TYR A 373 2.36 8.58 -3.96
N ARG A 374 1.51 8.03 -3.08
CA ARG A 374 0.34 8.69 -2.49
C ARG A 374 0.47 8.72 -0.97
N ILE A 375 -0.03 9.80 -0.40
CA ILE A 375 -0.06 10.02 1.04
C ILE A 375 -1.51 10.31 1.41
N ALA A 376 -2.11 9.50 2.28
CA ALA A 376 -3.43 9.78 2.83
C ALA A 376 -3.31 10.28 4.26
N VAL A 377 -4.01 11.36 4.54
CA VAL A 377 -4.24 11.88 5.88
C VAL A 377 -5.72 11.91 6.17
N THR A 378 -6.09 11.70 7.42
CA THR A 378 -7.47 11.54 7.82
C THR A 378 -7.84 12.49 8.95
N GLY A 379 -9.08 12.97 8.94
CA GLY A 379 -9.64 13.84 9.96
C GLY A 379 -11.08 13.45 10.30
N ARG A 380 -11.57 13.91 11.43
CA ARG A 380 -12.99 13.79 11.81
C ARG A 380 -13.90 14.72 11.01
N SER A 381 -13.30 15.73 10.39
CA SER A 381 -13.95 16.68 9.49
C SER A 381 -13.07 16.94 8.28
N GLU A 382 -13.68 17.46 7.21
CA GLU A 382 -12.95 17.89 6.02
C GLU A 382 -11.86 18.93 6.36
N ALA A 383 -12.20 19.92 7.19
CA ALA A 383 -11.26 20.96 7.60
C ALA A 383 -10.05 20.39 8.32
N GLU A 384 -10.23 19.42 9.22
CA GLU A 384 -9.13 18.74 9.92
C GLU A 384 -8.25 17.95 8.94
N ALA A 385 -8.84 17.22 8.00
CA ALA A 385 -8.09 16.47 7.01
C ALA A 385 -7.26 17.40 6.11
N LEU A 386 -7.80 18.55 5.71
CA LEU A 386 -7.11 19.54 4.89
C LEU A 386 -5.98 20.24 5.66
N ASP A 387 -6.16 20.57 6.94
CA ASP A 387 -5.09 21.12 7.80
C ASP A 387 -3.93 20.14 7.94
N LYS A 388 -4.21 18.87 8.21
CA LYS A 388 -3.20 17.82 8.25
C LYS A 388 -2.48 17.64 6.90
N ALA A 389 -3.22 17.69 5.80
CA ALA A 389 -2.66 17.63 4.46
C ALA A 389 -1.69 18.78 4.19
N GLN A 390 -2.02 20.01 4.64
CA GLN A 390 -1.12 21.16 4.52
C GLN A 390 0.16 20.98 5.34
N LYS A 391 0.07 20.43 6.57
CA LYS A 391 1.25 20.13 7.39
C LYS A 391 2.18 19.12 6.71
N VAL A 392 1.64 18.10 6.04
CA VAL A 392 2.46 17.16 5.23
C VAL A 392 3.15 17.91 4.09
N VAL A 393 2.44 18.77 3.36
CA VAL A 393 3.04 19.55 2.26
C VAL A 393 4.19 20.42 2.76
N ASP A 394 4.01 21.07 3.91
CA ASP A 394 5.02 21.98 4.48
C ASP A 394 6.24 21.21 5.02
N LEU A 395 6.05 20.02 5.59
CA LEU A 395 7.12 19.13 6.05
C LEU A 395 8.12 18.80 4.93
N TYR A 396 7.63 18.58 3.73
CA TYR A 396 8.47 18.15 2.60
C TYR A 396 9.06 19.27 1.77
N ARG A 397 8.62 20.51 1.97
CA ARG A 397 9.20 21.68 1.25
C ARG A 397 10.60 22.01 1.75
N PRO A 398 11.50 22.48 0.88
CA PRO A 398 11.36 22.61 -0.58
C PRO A 398 11.78 21.36 -1.38
N GLN A 399 12.29 20.31 -0.72
CA GLN A 399 12.95 19.17 -1.35
C GLN A 399 12.03 18.31 -2.21
N ILE A 400 10.80 18.07 -1.71
CA ILE A 400 9.82 17.23 -2.38
C ILE A 400 8.56 18.04 -2.65
N LYS A 401 8.10 18.01 -3.90
CA LYS A 401 6.84 18.65 -4.27
C LYS A 401 5.69 17.69 -4.09
N ILE A 402 4.83 18.00 -3.12
CA ILE A 402 3.61 17.27 -2.85
C ILE A 402 2.42 18.14 -3.23
N THR A 403 1.43 17.57 -3.90
CA THR A 403 0.24 18.27 -4.39
C THR A 403 -1.02 17.49 -4.09
N ARG A 404 -2.10 18.21 -3.78
CA ARG A 404 -3.45 17.66 -3.77
C ARG A 404 -4.00 17.72 -5.18
N GLN A 405 -4.54 16.61 -5.67
CA GLN A 405 -5.18 16.52 -6.98
C GLN A 405 -6.69 16.40 -6.85
N LEU A 406 -7.41 16.63 -7.93
CA LEU A 406 -8.84 16.32 -8.05
C LEU A 406 -9.04 14.79 -8.14
N GLY A 407 -10.30 14.35 -8.01
CA GLY A 407 -10.61 12.92 -8.10
C GLY A 407 -10.19 12.13 -6.86
N GLN A 408 -10.33 12.71 -5.70
CA GLN A 408 -9.93 12.15 -4.41
C GLN A 408 -10.43 10.72 -4.18
N TYR A 409 -11.63 10.39 -4.64
CA TYR A 409 -12.19 9.04 -4.57
C TYR A 409 -11.30 8.00 -5.28
N HIS A 410 -10.86 8.29 -6.50
CA HIS A 410 -9.99 7.38 -7.24
C HIS A 410 -8.60 7.26 -6.63
N LEU A 411 -8.07 8.35 -6.09
CA LEU A 411 -6.78 8.35 -5.40
C LEU A 411 -6.85 7.56 -4.09
N ALA A 412 -7.95 7.66 -3.34
CA ALA A 412 -8.15 6.90 -2.12
C ALA A 412 -8.27 5.40 -2.39
N ARG A 413 -8.91 4.99 -3.50
CA ARG A 413 -8.97 3.59 -3.93
C ARG A 413 -7.59 2.97 -4.18
N GLU A 414 -6.60 3.76 -4.55
CA GLU A 414 -5.22 3.28 -4.74
C GLU A 414 -4.57 2.78 -3.43
N PHE A 415 -5.25 2.94 -2.27
CA PHE A 415 -4.83 2.36 -1.00
C PHE A 415 -5.36 0.95 -0.75
N VAL A 416 -6.39 0.52 -1.47
CA VAL A 416 -6.95 -0.82 -1.32
C VAL A 416 -6.06 -1.84 -2.03
N PRO A 417 -5.72 -2.96 -1.37
CA PRO A 417 -4.89 -4.01 -1.96
C PRO A 417 -5.43 -4.50 -3.30
N GLY A 418 -4.56 -4.54 -4.31
CA GLY A 418 -4.93 -4.97 -5.66
C GLY A 418 -5.45 -3.88 -6.59
N GLU A 419 -6.12 -2.85 -6.07
CA GLU A 419 -6.70 -1.77 -6.90
C GLU A 419 -5.68 -1.08 -7.82
N PRO A 420 -4.43 -0.72 -7.39
CA PRO A 420 -3.46 -0.08 -8.27
C PRO A 420 -2.94 -0.96 -9.41
N LEU A 421 -3.07 -2.27 -9.27
CA LEU A 421 -2.50 -3.25 -10.21
C LEU A 421 -3.54 -3.81 -11.17
N ALA A 422 -4.82 -3.73 -10.84
CA ALA A 422 -5.90 -4.21 -11.68
C ALA A 422 -6.05 -3.39 -12.97
N SER A 423 -6.45 -4.03 -14.06
CA SER A 423 -6.65 -3.37 -15.37
C SER A 423 -7.70 -2.26 -15.31
N THR A 424 -8.70 -2.40 -14.45
CA THR A 424 -9.72 -1.37 -14.19
C THR A 424 -9.13 -0.08 -13.64
N ALA A 425 -7.96 -0.12 -13.00
CA ALA A 425 -7.27 1.07 -12.50
C ALA A 425 -6.78 1.97 -13.67
N HIS A 426 -6.45 1.40 -14.81
CA HIS A 426 -6.00 2.16 -15.98
C HIS A 426 -7.13 2.86 -16.71
N ALA A 427 -8.35 2.33 -16.66
CA ALA A 427 -9.54 2.94 -17.25
C ALA A 427 -10.06 4.15 -16.45
N ARG A 428 -9.53 4.36 -15.24
CA ARG A 428 -9.93 5.43 -14.31
C ARG A 428 -9.03 6.68 -14.38
N LYS A 429 -8.00 6.64 -15.20
CA LYS A 429 -7.10 7.78 -15.46
C LYS A 429 -7.62 8.65 -16.57
#